data_f1b777e3ee44c491baee5590bd59cd52
#
_entry.id   f1b777e3ee44c491baee5590bd59cd52
#
_cell.length_a   1.000
_cell.length_b   1.000
_cell.length_c   1.000
_cell.angle_alpha   90.00
_cell.angle_beta   90.00
_cell.angle_gamma   90.00
#
_symmetry.space_group_name_H-M   'P 1'
#
loop_
_entity.id
_entity.type
_entity.pdbx_description
1 polymer ?
#
loop_
_entity_poly.entity_id
_entity_poly.type
_entity_poly.pdbx_seq_one_letter_code
_entity_poly.pdbx_strand_id
1 'polypeptide(L)' 'MHDSLKKIIKELQRKDPTQGLGKPEPLKHQLSGFWSRRLSLKDRLIYKFDQKYVHIFAIGGHYE' A
#
# COMPACT_ATOMS: atom_id res chain seq x y z
N MET A 1 9.79 8.02 -7.39
CA MET A 1 8.50 7.68 -6.76
C MET A 1 7.42 7.28 -7.76
N HIS A 2 7.29 7.99 -8.86
CA HIS A 2 6.26 7.70 -9.86
C HIS A 2 6.27 6.27 -10.37
N ASP A 3 7.45 5.78 -10.71
CA ASP A 3 7.56 4.41 -11.24
C ASP A 3 7.19 3.37 -10.20
N SER A 4 7.62 3.58 -8.97
CA SER A 4 7.28 2.67 -7.89
C SER A 4 5.79 2.65 -7.62
N LEU A 5 5.15 3.81 -7.62
CA LEU A 5 3.72 3.93 -7.42
C LEU A 5 2.95 3.19 -8.51
N LYS A 6 3.31 3.40 -9.77
CA LYS A 6 2.65 2.71 -10.88
C LYS A 6 2.79 1.21 -10.80
N LYS A 7 3.98 0.73 -10.48
CA LYS A 7 4.22 -0.71 -10.37
C LYS A 7 3.41 -1.33 -9.24
N ILE A 8 3.36 -0.66 -8.10
CA ILE A 8 2.61 -1.17 -6.95
C ILE A 8 1.13 -1.19 -7.24
N ILE A 9 0.59 -0.14 -7.84
CA ILE A 9 -0.83 -0.09 -8.18
C ILE A 9 -1.20 -1.21 -9.15
N LYS A 10 -0.40 -1.43 -10.18
CA LYS A 10 -0.63 -2.53 -11.11
C LYS A 10 -0.61 -3.87 -10.41
N GLU A 11 0.33 -4.07 -9.51
CA GLU A 11 0.44 -5.32 -8.78
C GLU A 11 -0.75 -5.55 -7.87
N LEU A 12 -1.22 -4.50 -7.21
CA LEU A 12 -2.40 -4.59 -6.35
C LEU A 12 -3.64 -5.03 -7.12
N GLN A 13 -3.72 -4.67 -8.40
CA GLN A 13 -4.84 -5.05 -9.25
C GLN A 13 -4.78 -6.47 -9.75
N ARG A 14 -3.61 -7.07 -9.77
CA ARG A 14 -3.39 -8.37 -10.39
C ARG A 14 -3.09 -9.50 -9.43
N LYS A 15 -2.50 -9.17 -8.27
CA LYS A 15 -1.97 -10.17 -7.35
C LYS A 15 -2.49 -9.95 -5.96
N ASP A 16 -2.07 -10.82 -5.06
CA ASP A 16 -2.39 -10.74 -3.67
C ASP A 16 -1.90 -9.40 -3.08
N PRO A 17 -2.79 -8.56 -2.55
CA PRO A 17 -2.38 -7.28 -1.98
C PRO A 17 -1.49 -7.40 -0.74
N THR A 18 -1.37 -8.58 -0.17
CA THR A 18 -0.55 -8.79 1.01
C THR A 18 0.89 -9.16 0.69
N GLN A 19 1.24 -9.27 -0.58
CA GLN A 19 2.58 -9.68 -1.01
C GLN A 19 3.06 -8.82 -2.15
N GLY A 20 4.38 -8.76 -2.30
CA GLY A 20 4.99 -8.14 -3.47
C GLY A 20 5.83 -6.93 -3.15
N LEU A 21 5.85 -5.98 -4.09
CA LEU A 21 6.74 -4.83 -4.05
C LEU A 21 6.47 -3.91 -2.87
N GLY A 22 7.53 -3.33 -2.33
CA GLY A 22 7.41 -2.30 -1.30
C GLY A 22 7.15 -2.84 0.10
N LYS A 23 7.40 -4.12 0.34
CA LYS A 23 7.24 -4.74 1.64
C LYS A 23 5.88 -4.46 2.27
N PRO A 24 4.80 -5.03 1.73
CA PRO A 24 3.47 -4.80 2.30
C PRO A 24 3.43 -5.19 3.77
N GLU A 25 2.90 -4.30 4.59
CA GLU A 25 2.78 -4.52 6.03
C GLU A 25 1.38 -4.14 6.51
N PRO A 26 0.76 -4.99 7.33
CA PRO A 26 -0.49 -4.61 7.96
C PRO A 26 -0.24 -3.57 9.04
N LEU A 27 -1.10 -2.58 9.12
CA LEU A 27 -1.01 -1.54 10.12
C LEU A 27 -1.80 -1.94 11.36
N LYS A 28 -1.50 -1.28 12.48
CA LYS A 28 -2.07 -1.65 13.77
C LYS A 28 -2.83 -0.48 14.39
N HIS A 29 -3.48 -0.74 15.52
CA HIS A 29 -4.18 0.25 16.32
C HIS A 29 -5.29 0.92 15.51
N GLN A 30 -5.28 2.23 15.41
CA GLN A 30 -6.32 2.96 14.71
C GLN A 30 -6.36 2.70 13.22
N LEU A 31 -5.27 2.21 12.67
CA LEU A 31 -5.18 1.88 11.25
C LEU A 31 -5.30 0.37 11.00
N SER A 32 -5.79 -0.37 11.97
CA SER A 32 -6.05 -1.79 11.81
C SER A 32 -6.97 -2.03 10.62
N GLY A 33 -6.61 -2.99 9.78
CA GLY A 33 -7.33 -3.25 8.53
C GLY A 33 -6.72 -2.57 7.32
N PHE A 34 -5.81 -1.64 7.53
CA PHE A 34 -5.08 -0.99 6.45
C PHE A 34 -3.72 -1.63 6.29
N TRP A 35 -3.15 -1.42 5.11
CA TRP A 35 -1.82 -1.91 4.76
C TRP A 35 -0.99 -0.78 4.23
N SER A 36 0.32 -0.93 4.32
CA SER A 36 1.22 0.03 3.71
C SER A 36 2.23 -0.66 2.81
N ARG A 37 2.63 0.02 1.76
CA ARG A 37 3.75 -0.40 0.92
C ARG A 37 4.71 0.76 0.77
N ARG A 38 5.99 0.47 0.80
CA ARG A 38 7.03 1.47 0.65
C ARG A 38 7.16 1.87 -0.81
N LEU A 39 7.08 3.18 -1.07
CA LEU A 39 7.30 3.72 -2.40
C LEU A 39 8.75 4.19 -2.58
N SER A 40 9.34 4.70 -1.52
CA SER A 40 10.72 5.16 -1.48
C SER A 40 11.18 5.11 -0.03
N LEU A 41 12.37 5.65 0.25
CA LEU A 41 12.85 5.68 1.62
C LEU A 41 11.95 6.46 2.55
N LYS A 42 11.22 7.44 2.03
CA LYS A 42 10.38 8.32 2.84
C LYS A 42 8.89 8.15 2.61
N ASP A 43 8.50 7.65 1.45
CA ASP A 43 7.11 7.67 1.04
C ASP A 43 6.48 6.31 1.12
N ARG A 44 5.21 6.28 1.53
CA ARG A 44 4.44 5.04 1.64
C ARG A 44 3.06 5.21 1.03
N LEU A 45 2.54 4.10 0.53
CA LEU A 45 1.16 4.00 0.06
C LEU A 45 0.35 3.29 1.14
N ILE A 46 -0.71 3.94 1.59
CA ILE A 46 -1.63 3.35 2.55
C ILE A 46 -2.89 2.94 1.82
N TYR A 47 -3.29 1.70 2.00
CA TYR A 47 -4.43 1.14 1.29
C TYR A 47 -5.13 0.09 2.12
N LYS A 48 -6.34 -0.23 1.72
CA LYS A 48 -7.04 -1.41 2.20
C LYS A 48 -7.68 -2.10 1.00
N PHE A 49 -8.11 -3.32 1.19
CA PHE A 49 -8.67 -4.08 0.08
C PHE A 49 -9.76 -5.02 0.56
N ASP A 50 -10.63 -5.37 -0.36
CA ASP A 50 -11.63 -6.41 -0.17
C ASP A 50 -11.57 -7.35 -1.38
N GLN A 51 -12.59 -8.18 -1.55
CA GLN A 51 -12.60 -9.16 -2.62
C GLN A 51 -12.70 -8.56 -4.02
N LYS A 52 -13.15 -7.31 -4.12
CA LYS A 52 -13.38 -6.68 -5.43
C LYS A 52 -12.47 -5.49 -5.68
N TYR A 53 -12.12 -4.74 -4.64
CA TYR A 53 -11.48 -3.44 -4.82
C TYR A 53 -10.28 -3.27 -3.93
N VAL A 54 -9.34 -2.49 -4.44
CA VAL A 54 -8.27 -1.93 -3.63
C VAL A 54 -8.57 -0.45 -3.46
N HIS A 55 -8.59 0.00 -2.22
CA HIS A 55 -8.90 1.39 -1.89
C HIS A 55 -7.63 2.11 -1.46
N ILE A 56 -7.22 3.08 -2.25
CA ILE A 56 -6.06 3.91 -1.90
C ILE A 56 -6.52 4.96 -0.91
N PHE A 57 -5.94 4.93 0.27
CA PHE A 57 -6.34 5.83 1.33
C PHE A 57 -5.46 7.05 1.42
N ALA A 58 -4.15 6.87 1.28
CA ALA A 58 -3.22 7.98 1.35
C ALA A 58 -1.91 7.63 0.69
N ILE A 59 -1.23 8.66 0.19
CA ILE A 59 0.11 8.57 -0.35
C ILE A 59 0.91 9.65 0.33
N GLY A 60 1.97 9.28 1.03
CA GLY A 60 2.75 10.30 1.70
C GLY A 60 3.88 9.74 2.53
N GLY A 61 4.61 10.64 3.17
CA GLY A 61 5.86 10.34 3.80
C GLY A 61 5.77 9.87 5.24
N HIS A 62 4.87 10.37 6.02
CA HIS A 62 4.84 10.05 7.45
C HIS A 62 3.52 9.51 7.91
N TYR A 63 3.60 8.39 8.55
CA TYR A 63 2.46 7.79 9.20
C TYR A 63 2.81 7.33 10.57
N GLU A 64 1.99 7.67 11.48
CA GLU A 64 2.10 7.14 12.83
C GLU A 64 0.76 6.69 13.34
#